data_fa47042295c64304abd4ef43b77645a1
#
_entry.id   fa47042295c64304abd4ef43b77645a1
#
_cell.length_a   1.000
_cell.length_b   1.000
_cell.length_c   1.000
_cell.angle_alpha   90.00
_cell.angle_beta   90.00
_cell.angle_gamma   90.00
#
_symmetry.space_group_name_H-M   'P 1'
#
loop_
_entity.id
_entity.type
_entity.pdbx_description
1 polymer ?
#
loop_
_entity_poly.entity_id
_entity_poly.type
_entity_poly.pdbx_seq_one_letter_code
_entity_poly.pdbx_strand_id
1 'polypeptide(L)'
;MYTRLRIARNFLTDNGAIFISIDDHENDNIKKLCNEVFGEHNFVACVVWQRNYAPISLKKFFSESHEYCFVYAKNINSFEMNLLPRTEKQNKDYTNPDNDPRGVWKVGNLTVGPAVEKQVYEITGPTGKKFLPPSGYCWRFTQERFAELRKDNRIWFGSDGNGSPVPKLFLTEVQNGVTPMTLWTFDEAGHNQIATRELRDIFGKSIFTSPKPTKYILRYLQIGSNADDIILDFFSGSATTAHAVMQLNAEDGGHRKFIMVQLPEPCDEKSEAYKAGYKNICEIGKERIRRAGDKIKAEHPDADLDIGFRVFRVDSSNMRDVFYKPEEFTQTMLGEAVSNIKPDRTDLDLLYACLLDCGVPIHLSHTTTTVDGCTIHNVDNGALMACFDEHIPNSVIRAIAAEAPLQVIFRDSAFAADADKINVTEIFKNLSPDTKVRVI
;
A
#
# COMPACT_ATOMS: atom_id res chain seq x y z
N MET A 1 -3.99 17.65 12.40
CA MET A 1 -3.99 16.97 11.07
C MET A 1 -2.99 17.61 10.10
N TYR A 2 -2.89 18.93 10.00
CA TYR A 2 -2.02 19.65 9.07
C TYR A 2 -0.56 19.14 9.04
N THR A 3 0.11 19.09 10.19
CA THR A 3 1.51 18.62 10.30
C THR A 3 1.69 17.19 9.79
N ARG A 4 0.72 16.29 10.08
CA ARG A 4 0.77 14.89 9.62
C ARG A 4 0.66 14.80 8.10
N LEU A 5 -0.24 15.59 7.49
CA LEU A 5 -0.39 15.63 6.03
C LEU A 5 0.86 16.20 5.33
N ARG A 6 1.52 17.23 5.91
CA ARG A 6 2.78 17.76 5.39
C ARG A 6 3.88 16.70 5.39
N ILE A 7 4.01 15.95 6.48
CA ILE A 7 4.98 14.86 6.58
C ILE A 7 4.64 13.76 5.57
N ALA A 8 3.37 13.34 5.51
CA ALA A 8 2.90 12.33 4.57
C ALA A 8 3.19 12.71 3.11
N ARG A 9 2.98 13.98 2.73
CA ARG A 9 3.34 14.47 1.40
C ARG A 9 4.81 14.29 1.06
N ASN A 10 5.70 14.48 2.04
CA ASN A 10 7.14 14.32 1.82
C ASN A 10 7.55 12.86 1.62
N PHE A 11 6.80 11.90 2.17
CA PHE A 11 7.04 10.47 1.95
C PHE A 11 6.55 9.96 0.60
N LEU A 12 5.61 10.66 -0.04
CA LEU A 12 5.15 10.27 -1.37
C LEU A 12 6.25 10.46 -2.41
N THR A 13 6.38 9.49 -3.31
CA THR A 13 7.12 9.63 -4.57
C THR A 13 6.40 10.63 -5.48
N ASP A 14 7.05 11.17 -6.50
CA ASP A 14 6.43 12.17 -7.38
C ASP A 14 5.20 11.65 -8.13
N ASN A 15 5.16 10.35 -8.42
CA ASN A 15 4.00 9.65 -9.00
C ASN A 15 3.05 9.07 -7.93
N GLY A 16 3.32 9.30 -6.65
CA GLY A 16 2.50 8.78 -5.54
C GLY A 16 1.21 9.56 -5.32
N ALA A 17 0.24 8.91 -4.69
CA ALA A 17 -1.04 9.50 -4.31
C ALA A 17 -1.44 9.15 -2.88
N ILE A 18 -2.28 9.99 -2.28
CA ILE A 18 -2.89 9.76 -0.98
C ILE A 18 -4.40 9.59 -1.13
N PHE A 19 -4.95 8.59 -0.43
CA PHE A 19 -6.37 8.30 -0.34
C PHE A 19 -6.83 8.52 1.09
N ILE A 20 -7.81 9.41 1.30
CA ILE A 20 -8.25 9.84 2.63
C ILE A 20 -9.73 9.55 2.79
N SER A 21 -10.05 8.51 3.56
CA SER A 21 -11.43 8.21 3.96
C SER A 21 -11.89 9.16 5.07
N ILE A 22 -13.06 9.76 4.88
CA ILE A 22 -13.65 10.72 5.83
C ILE A 22 -15.18 10.68 5.74
N ASP A 23 -15.84 10.99 6.83
CA ASP A 23 -17.29 11.17 6.88
C ASP A 23 -17.70 12.65 6.75
N ASP A 24 -19.00 12.93 6.84
CA ASP A 24 -19.56 14.29 6.71
C ASP A 24 -19.05 15.27 7.78
N HIS A 25 -18.63 14.80 8.97
CA HIS A 25 -18.26 15.67 10.07
C HIS A 25 -17.04 16.55 9.77
N GLU A 26 -16.05 16.01 9.06
CA GLU A 26 -14.78 16.69 8.79
C GLU A 26 -14.47 16.82 7.29
N ASN A 27 -15.42 16.51 6.42
CA ASN A 27 -15.28 16.53 4.97
C ASN A 27 -14.74 17.87 4.45
N ASP A 28 -15.39 18.99 4.81
CA ASP A 28 -14.99 20.32 4.37
C ASP A 28 -13.61 20.73 4.92
N ASN A 29 -13.32 20.37 6.15
CA ASN A 29 -12.07 20.72 6.80
C ASN A 29 -10.89 19.98 6.18
N ILE A 30 -11.04 18.67 5.95
CA ILE A 30 -9.94 17.88 5.36
C ILE A 30 -9.66 18.29 3.92
N LYS A 31 -10.69 18.64 3.13
CA LYS A 31 -10.51 19.13 1.76
C LYS A 31 -9.70 20.41 1.71
N LYS A 32 -10.02 21.38 2.60
CA LYS A 32 -9.27 22.65 2.70
C LYS A 32 -7.83 22.42 3.09
N LEU A 33 -7.59 21.55 4.09
CA LEU A 33 -6.24 21.20 4.52
C LEU A 33 -5.43 20.52 3.42
N CYS A 34 -6.06 19.62 2.67
CA CYS A 34 -5.41 18.94 1.55
C CYS A 34 -5.10 19.90 0.39
N ASN A 35 -5.99 20.83 0.07
CA ASN A 35 -5.74 21.88 -0.92
C ASN A 35 -4.52 22.74 -0.54
N GLU A 36 -4.40 23.08 0.75
CA GLU A 36 -3.25 23.84 1.25
C GLU A 36 -1.94 23.01 1.21
N VAL A 37 -1.98 21.76 1.64
CA VAL A 37 -0.80 20.92 1.75
C VAL A 37 -0.34 20.37 0.38
N PHE A 38 -1.25 19.83 -0.41
CA PHE A 38 -0.92 19.18 -1.69
C PHE A 38 -1.01 20.13 -2.89
N GLY A 39 -1.79 21.22 -2.77
CA GLY A 39 -2.18 22.11 -3.86
C GLY A 39 -3.49 21.66 -4.50
N GLU A 40 -4.38 22.62 -4.77
CA GLU A 40 -5.70 22.35 -5.36
C GLU A 40 -5.60 21.66 -6.75
N HIS A 41 -4.58 22.03 -7.52
CA HIS A 41 -4.31 21.46 -8.85
C HIS A 41 -3.91 19.97 -8.82
N ASN A 42 -3.51 19.44 -7.66
CA ASN A 42 -3.18 18.04 -7.44
C ASN A 42 -4.38 17.21 -6.93
N PHE A 43 -5.55 17.82 -6.84
CA PHE A 43 -6.79 17.11 -6.53
C PHE A 43 -7.17 16.19 -7.70
N VAL A 44 -7.30 14.89 -7.45
CA VAL A 44 -7.67 13.88 -8.45
C VAL A 44 -9.18 13.67 -8.46
N ALA A 45 -9.75 13.28 -7.32
CA ALA A 45 -11.19 12.99 -7.22
C ALA A 45 -11.68 13.02 -5.77
N CYS A 46 -13.00 13.19 -5.62
CA CYS A 46 -13.76 12.83 -4.43
C CYS A 46 -14.62 11.62 -4.77
N VAL A 47 -14.33 10.49 -4.18
CA VAL A 47 -15.09 9.25 -4.34
C VAL A 47 -16.13 9.17 -3.24
N VAL A 48 -17.36 8.80 -3.60
CA VAL A 48 -18.46 8.50 -2.67
C VAL A 48 -18.54 7.00 -2.52
N TRP A 49 -18.34 6.50 -1.29
CA TRP A 49 -18.45 5.08 -0.96
C TRP A 49 -19.73 4.78 -0.21
N GLN A 50 -20.58 3.92 -0.74
CA GLN A 50 -21.78 3.43 -0.09
C GLN A 50 -21.41 2.41 1.01
N ARG A 51 -21.34 2.88 2.26
CA ARG A 51 -20.95 2.07 3.42
C ARG A 51 -22.07 1.22 4.02
N ASN A 52 -23.31 1.54 3.74
CA ASN A 52 -24.50 0.83 4.22
C ASN A 52 -25.43 0.51 3.06
N TYR A 53 -26.00 -0.69 3.02
CA TYR A 53 -26.98 -1.07 2.00
C TYR A 53 -28.43 -0.82 2.41
N ALA A 54 -28.72 -0.77 3.72
CA ALA A 54 -30.06 -0.59 4.26
C ALA A 54 -30.15 0.70 5.08
N PRO A 55 -31.28 1.39 5.05
CA PRO A 55 -31.52 2.58 5.85
C PRO A 55 -31.62 2.25 7.34
N ILE A 56 -31.18 3.18 8.19
CA ILE A 56 -31.31 3.10 9.63
C ILE A 56 -32.64 3.73 10.04
N SER A 57 -33.62 2.93 10.42
CA SER A 57 -35.00 3.36 10.70
C SER A 57 -35.15 4.31 11.91
N LEU A 58 -34.17 4.34 12.82
CA LEU A 58 -34.17 5.20 14.00
C LEU A 58 -33.70 6.64 13.74
N LYS A 59 -33.25 6.96 12.52
CA LYS A 59 -32.81 8.32 12.18
C LYS A 59 -34.02 9.24 11.98
N LYS A 60 -33.97 10.41 12.62
CA LYS A 60 -35.07 11.42 12.55
C LYS A 60 -35.17 12.05 11.17
N PHE A 61 -34.06 12.22 10.47
CA PHE A 61 -33.99 12.86 9.15
C PHE A 61 -33.46 11.85 8.11
N PHE A 62 -32.27 12.06 7.59
CA PHE A 62 -31.69 11.17 6.61
C PHE A 62 -30.88 10.04 7.30
N SER A 63 -30.93 8.86 6.70
CA SER A 63 -30.06 7.76 7.05
C SER A 63 -28.78 7.88 6.21
N GLU A 64 -27.70 8.28 6.83
CA GLU A 64 -26.39 8.42 6.19
C GLU A 64 -25.90 7.05 5.72
N SER A 65 -25.79 6.89 4.40
CA SER A 65 -25.43 5.61 3.78
C SER A 65 -24.05 5.60 3.14
N HIS A 66 -23.33 6.73 3.17
CA HIS A 66 -22.07 6.88 2.46
C HIS A 66 -21.00 7.58 3.32
N GLU A 67 -19.79 7.49 2.87
CA GLU A 67 -18.61 8.24 3.28
C GLU A 67 -17.86 8.70 2.03
N TYR A 68 -16.86 9.54 2.22
CA TYR A 68 -16.04 10.08 1.13
C TYR A 68 -14.63 9.52 1.17
N CYS A 69 -13.99 9.49 -0.01
CA CYS A 69 -12.56 9.36 -0.12
C CYS A 69 -12.02 10.46 -1.02
N PHE A 70 -11.18 11.31 -0.45
CA PHE A 70 -10.42 12.30 -1.23
C PHE A 70 -9.14 11.67 -1.76
N VAL A 71 -8.88 11.89 -3.03
CA VAL A 71 -7.66 11.44 -3.71
C VAL A 71 -6.86 12.64 -4.16
N TYR A 72 -5.61 12.74 -3.71
CA TYR A 72 -4.66 13.76 -4.14
C TYR A 72 -3.39 13.08 -4.63
N ALA A 73 -2.89 13.53 -5.75
CA ALA A 73 -1.54 13.17 -6.20
C ALA A 73 -0.50 14.05 -5.52
N LYS A 74 0.74 13.60 -5.41
CA LYS A 74 1.85 14.50 -5.08
C LYS A 74 2.13 15.48 -6.22
N ASN A 75 2.12 14.96 -7.45
CA ASN A 75 2.22 15.73 -8.69
C ASN A 75 1.27 15.11 -9.72
N ILE A 76 0.21 15.83 -10.09
CA ILE A 76 -0.81 15.36 -11.00
C ILE A 76 -0.26 15.01 -12.40
N ASN A 77 0.80 15.68 -12.82
CA ASN A 77 1.42 15.43 -14.13
C ASN A 77 2.28 14.14 -14.16
N SER A 78 2.65 13.62 -12.99
CA SER A 78 3.45 12.39 -12.85
C SER A 78 2.61 11.21 -12.38
N PHE A 79 1.41 11.46 -11.86
CA PHE A 79 0.53 10.43 -11.35
C PHE A 79 -0.21 9.73 -12.49
N GLU A 80 -0.04 8.43 -12.59
CA GLU A 80 -0.77 7.57 -13.51
C GLU A 80 -1.70 6.65 -12.72
N MET A 81 -3.00 6.81 -12.95
CA MET A 81 -4.02 6.01 -12.28
C MET A 81 -4.22 4.68 -13.04
N ASN A 82 -4.14 3.58 -12.31
CA ASN A 82 -4.38 2.26 -12.88
C ASN A 82 -5.86 2.04 -13.21
N LEU A 83 -6.12 1.27 -14.24
CA LEU A 83 -7.46 0.79 -14.57
C LEU A 83 -7.85 -0.37 -13.64
N LEU A 84 -9.12 -0.42 -13.26
CA LEU A 84 -9.64 -1.59 -12.54
C LEU A 84 -9.77 -2.80 -13.48
N PRO A 85 -9.53 -4.01 -12.99
CA PRO A 85 -9.77 -5.22 -13.76
C PRO A 85 -11.22 -5.30 -14.26
N ARG A 86 -11.41 -5.78 -15.46
CA ARG A 86 -12.76 -6.00 -16.00
C ARG A 86 -13.42 -7.16 -15.27
N THR A 87 -14.70 -7.00 -14.95
CA THR A 87 -15.49 -8.06 -14.35
C THR A 87 -16.10 -8.97 -15.42
N GLU A 88 -16.42 -10.20 -15.08
CA GLU A 88 -17.15 -11.12 -15.97
C GLU A 88 -18.48 -10.52 -16.45
N LYS A 89 -19.19 -9.80 -15.57
CA LYS A 89 -20.43 -9.09 -15.91
C LYS A 89 -20.22 -8.07 -17.04
N GLN A 90 -19.12 -7.34 -17.05
CA GLN A 90 -18.78 -6.36 -18.09
C GLN A 90 -18.34 -7.04 -19.41
N ASN A 91 -17.85 -8.26 -19.35
CA ASN A 91 -17.45 -9.03 -20.52
C ASN A 91 -18.59 -9.86 -21.09
N LYS A 92 -19.67 -10.09 -20.35
CA LYS A 92 -20.83 -10.90 -20.75
C LYS A 92 -21.52 -10.39 -22.02
N ASP A 93 -21.50 -9.07 -22.27
CA ASP A 93 -22.11 -8.45 -23.45
C ASP A 93 -21.27 -8.61 -24.72
N TYR A 94 -20.05 -9.13 -24.60
CA TYR A 94 -19.17 -9.41 -25.74
C TYR A 94 -19.44 -10.83 -26.23
N THR A 95 -19.97 -10.92 -27.45
CA THR A 95 -20.28 -12.18 -28.13
C THR A 95 -19.70 -12.17 -29.53
N ASN A 96 -19.69 -13.29 -30.22
CA ASN A 96 -19.21 -13.38 -31.60
C ASN A 96 -20.24 -14.08 -32.51
N PRO A 97 -21.38 -13.46 -32.80
CA PRO A 97 -22.48 -14.07 -33.51
C PRO A 97 -22.19 -14.32 -35.00
N ASP A 98 -21.18 -13.69 -35.58
CA ASP A 98 -20.78 -13.77 -36.97
C ASP A 98 -19.42 -14.42 -37.19
N ASN A 99 -18.85 -15.04 -36.14
CA ASN A 99 -17.53 -15.68 -36.17
C ASN A 99 -16.41 -14.79 -36.72
N ASP A 100 -16.43 -13.50 -36.33
CA ASP A 100 -15.37 -12.55 -36.72
C ASP A 100 -13.99 -13.03 -36.18
N PRO A 101 -12.96 -13.11 -37.03
CA PRO A 101 -11.64 -13.63 -36.61
C PRO A 101 -10.96 -12.79 -35.52
N ARG A 102 -11.36 -11.54 -35.30
CA ARG A 102 -10.85 -10.68 -34.22
C ARG A 102 -11.38 -11.04 -32.84
N GLY A 103 -12.34 -11.96 -32.74
CA GLY A 103 -12.88 -12.48 -31.50
C GLY A 103 -14.22 -11.86 -31.12
N VAL A 104 -14.52 -11.89 -29.81
CA VAL A 104 -15.81 -11.39 -29.28
C VAL A 104 -15.91 -9.88 -29.33
N TRP A 105 -17.10 -9.35 -29.61
CA TRP A 105 -17.39 -7.94 -29.73
C TRP A 105 -18.78 -7.60 -29.15
N LYS A 106 -19.01 -6.33 -28.86
CA LYS A 106 -20.33 -5.80 -28.49
C LYS A 106 -20.75 -4.68 -29.41
N VAL A 107 -22.05 -4.40 -29.43
CA VAL A 107 -22.60 -3.28 -30.21
C VAL A 107 -22.14 -1.94 -29.65
N GLY A 108 -21.65 -1.08 -30.54
CA GLY A 108 -21.36 0.32 -30.24
C GLY A 108 -22.50 1.25 -30.67
N ASN A 109 -22.49 2.48 -30.24
CA ASN A 109 -23.44 3.48 -30.64
C ASN A 109 -22.97 4.18 -31.94
N LEU A 110 -23.77 4.09 -33.00
CA LEU A 110 -23.49 4.73 -34.27
C LEU A 110 -24.09 6.14 -34.37
N THR A 111 -25.06 6.50 -33.52
CA THR A 111 -25.73 7.80 -33.54
C THR A 111 -25.20 8.74 -32.45
N VAL A 112 -25.06 10.02 -32.78
CA VAL A 112 -24.65 11.07 -31.84
C VAL A 112 -25.51 12.33 -32.06
N GLY A 113 -25.69 13.13 -31.02
CA GLY A 113 -26.35 14.42 -31.08
C GLY A 113 -25.46 15.53 -30.50
N PRO A 114 -25.70 16.79 -30.85
CA PRO A 114 -26.64 17.30 -31.83
C PRO A 114 -26.24 16.98 -33.28
N ALA A 115 -27.24 17.02 -34.20
CA ALA A 115 -27.04 16.69 -35.60
C ALA A 115 -26.05 17.64 -36.30
N VAL A 116 -25.09 17.05 -37.02
CA VAL A 116 -24.16 17.74 -37.92
C VAL A 116 -24.57 17.40 -39.36
N GLU A 117 -24.89 18.38 -40.20
CA GLU A 117 -25.43 18.16 -41.53
C GLU A 117 -24.61 17.20 -42.39
N LYS A 118 -23.29 17.31 -42.39
CA LYS A 118 -22.36 16.42 -43.11
C LYS A 118 -22.39 14.96 -42.67
N GLN A 119 -22.95 14.67 -41.54
CA GLN A 119 -23.10 13.33 -40.96
C GLN A 119 -24.53 12.78 -41.00
N VAL A 120 -25.43 13.50 -41.68
CA VAL A 120 -26.78 13.03 -41.95
C VAL A 120 -26.85 12.56 -43.39
N TYR A 121 -26.70 11.24 -43.57
CA TYR A 121 -26.71 10.60 -44.90
C TYR A 121 -27.45 9.25 -44.83
N GLU A 122 -27.94 8.77 -45.96
CA GLU A 122 -28.62 7.48 -46.05
C GLU A 122 -27.62 6.32 -46.07
N ILE A 123 -27.81 5.31 -45.22
CA ILE A 123 -27.04 4.06 -45.23
C ILE A 123 -27.95 2.98 -45.84
N THR A 124 -27.45 2.29 -46.89
CA THR A 124 -28.10 1.11 -47.44
C THR A 124 -27.52 -0.16 -46.85
N GLY A 125 -28.34 -0.97 -46.18
CA GLY A 125 -27.97 -2.26 -45.59
C GLY A 125 -27.72 -3.37 -46.64
N PRO A 126 -27.26 -4.56 -46.23
CA PRO A 126 -26.98 -5.70 -47.11
C PRO A 126 -28.19 -6.15 -47.89
N THR A 127 -29.38 -6.03 -47.35
CA THR A 127 -30.67 -6.44 -47.98
C THR A 127 -31.33 -5.33 -48.81
N GLY A 128 -30.66 -4.16 -48.99
CA GLY A 128 -31.21 -3.01 -49.68
C GLY A 128 -32.05 -2.09 -48.79
N LYS A 129 -32.28 -2.41 -47.50
CA LYS A 129 -32.99 -1.57 -46.57
C LYS A 129 -32.18 -0.29 -46.27
N LYS A 130 -32.90 0.83 -46.25
CA LYS A 130 -32.33 2.16 -46.06
C LYS A 130 -32.50 2.65 -44.62
N PHE A 131 -31.49 3.29 -44.07
CA PHE A 131 -31.45 3.80 -42.71
C PHE A 131 -31.03 5.28 -42.73
N LEU A 132 -31.72 6.09 -41.97
CA LEU A 132 -31.36 7.47 -41.66
C LEU A 132 -31.19 7.62 -40.14
N PRO A 133 -30.37 8.56 -39.66
CA PRO A 133 -30.30 8.82 -38.24
C PRO A 133 -31.63 9.37 -37.71
N PRO A 134 -31.97 9.15 -36.44
CA PRO A 134 -33.15 9.76 -35.82
C PRO A 134 -33.11 11.29 -35.90
N SER A 135 -34.31 11.93 -35.92
CA SER A 135 -34.42 13.39 -35.93
C SER A 135 -33.63 14.02 -34.78
N GLY A 136 -32.85 15.05 -35.09
CA GLY A 136 -31.95 15.70 -34.11
C GLY A 136 -30.61 15.01 -33.86
N TYR A 137 -30.35 13.86 -34.52
CA TYR A 137 -29.13 13.10 -34.42
C TYR A 137 -28.42 12.98 -35.79
N CYS A 138 -27.15 12.61 -35.77
CA CYS A 138 -26.40 12.28 -36.97
C CYS A 138 -25.60 10.98 -36.73
N TRP A 139 -25.03 10.44 -37.79
CA TRP A 139 -24.11 9.30 -37.64
C TRP A 139 -22.81 9.77 -37.00
N ARG A 140 -22.17 8.91 -36.19
CA ARG A 140 -20.88 9.18 -35.51
C ARG A 140 -19.72 9.37 -36.49
N PHE A 141 -19.81 8.73 -37.66
CA PHE A 141 -18.74 8.71 -38.65
C PHE A 141 -19.19 9.47 -39.91
N THR A 142 -18.23 10.02 -40.65
CA THR A 142 -18.46 10.53 -41.99
C THR A 142 -18.79 9.37 -42.94
N GLN A 143 -19.36 9.68 -44.13
CA GLN A 143 -19.76 8.64 -45.08
C GLN A 143 -18.55 7.82 -45.56
N GLU A 144 -17.40 8.47 -45.79
CA GLU A 144 -16.14 7.82 -46.19
C GLU A 144 -15.67 6.85 -45.06
N ARG A 145 -15.63 7.34 -43.81
CA ARG A 145 -15.19 6.51 -42.69
C ARG A 145 -16.15 5.34 -42.44
N PHE A 146 -17.43 5.54 -42.60
CA PHE A 146 -18.42 4.47 -42.51
C PHE A 146 -18.18 3.39 -43.60
N ALA A 147 -17.88 3.80 -44.86
CA ALA A 147 -17.58 2.87 -45.93
C ALA A 147 -16.33 2.03 -45.64
N GLU A 148 -15.28 2.62 -45.06
CA GLU A 148 -14.07 1.91 -44.63
C GLU A 148 -14.40 0.88 -43.58
N LEU A 149 -15.14 1.28 -42.51
CA LEU A 149 -15.55 0.38 -41.41
C LEU A 149 -16.42 -0.77 -41.91
N ARG A 150 -17.29 -0.50 -42.87
CA ARG A 150 -18.12 -1.53 -43.53
C ARG A 150 -17.27 -2.51 -44.33
N LYS A 151 -16.30 -2.04 -45.11
CA LYS A 151 -15.36 -2.86 -45.88
C LYS A 151 -14.54 -3.77 -44.95
N ASP A 152 -14.17 -3.27 -43.77
CA ASP A 152 -13.44 -4.02 -42.73
C ASP A 152 -14.35 -4.87 -41.83
N ASN A 153 -15.59 -5.15 -42.24
CA ASN A 153 -16.56 -5.94 -41.48
C ASN A 153 -16.79 -5.43 -40.03
N ARG A 154 -16.66 -4.13 -39.81
CA ARG A 154 -16.85 -3.51 -38.49
C ARG A 154 -18.26 -2.94 -38.25
N ILE A 155 -19.16 -3.08 -39.23
CA ILE A 155 -20.56 -2.67 -39.12
C ILE A 155 -21.45 -3.90 -39.18
N TRP A 156 -22.30 -4.06 -38.18
CA TRP A 156 -23.23 -5.17 -38.05
C TRP A 156 -24.66 -4.70 -38.32
N PHE A 157 -25.41 -5.47 -39.10
CA PHE A 157 -26.80 -5.22 -39.48
C PHE A 157 -27.80 -6.25 -38.95
N GLY A 158 -27.43 -6.96 -37.86
CA GLY A 158 -28.21 -8.11 -37.40
C GLY A 158 -27.86 -9.39 -38.15
N SER A 159 -28.27 -10.54 -37.59
CA SER A 159 -28.00 -11.87 -38.18
C SER A 159 -28.68 -12.05 -39.55
N ASP A 160 -29.79 -11.35 -39.79
CA ASP A 160 -30.55 -11.38 -41.03
C ASP A 160 -30.20 -10.22 -42.01
N GLY A 161 -29.28 -9.32 -41.60
CA GLY A 161 -28.90 -8.15 -42.39
C GLY A 161 -29.91 -7.03 -42.45
N ASN A 162 -31.03 -7.09 -41.70
CA ASN A 162 -32.12 -6.12 -41.73
C ASN A 162 -32.11 -5.18 -40.53
N GLY A 163 -31.23 -5.40 -39.55
CA GLY A 163 -31.08 -4.57 -38.35
C GLY A 163 -30.49 -3.19 -38.65
N SER A 164 -30.72 -2.23 -37.76
CA SER A 164 -30.05 -0.92 -37.81
C SER A 164 -28.53 -1.09 -37.75
N PRO A 165 -27.76 -0.32 -38.52
CA PRO A 165 -26.31 -0.42 -38.50
C PRO A 165 -25.73 -0.06 -37.12
N VAL A 166 -24.87 -0.92 -36.60
CA VAL A 166 -24.13 -0.67 -35.36
C VAL A 166 -22.66 -1.04 -35.54
N PRO A 167 -21.73 -0.26 -34.98
CA PRO A 167 -20.32 -0.62 -35.03
C PRO A 167 -20.00 -1.76 -34.04
N LYS A 168 -19.14 -2.68 -34.44
CA LYS A 168 -18.57 -3.70 -33.59
C LYS A 168 -17.44 -3.12 -32.74
N LEU A 169 -17.49 -3.27 -31.43
CA LEU A 169 -16.43 -2.93 -30.48
C LEU A 169 -15.79 -4.22 -29.98
N PHE A 170 -14.62 -4.56 -30.50
CA PHE A 170 -13.91 -5.80 -30.16
C PHE A 170 -13.30 -5.73 -28.77
N LEU A 171 -13.42 -6.83 -28.00
CA LEU A 171 -12.84 -6.93 -26.65
C LEU A 171 -11.29 -6.82 -26.70
N THR A 172 -10.68 -7.33 -27.77
CA THR A 172 -9.23 -7.27 -28.01
C THR A 172 -8.69 -5.87 -28.31
N GLU A 173 -9.57 -4.92 -28.66
CA GLU A 173 -9.20 -3.54 -29.02
C GLU A 173 -9.56 -2.53 -27.93
N VAL A 174 -10.29 -2.93 -26.90
CA VAL A 174 -10.57 -2.03 -25.77
C VAL A 174 -9.42 -2.06 -24.77
N GLN A 175 -9.31 -1.00 -23.98
CA GLN A 175 -8.33 -0.93 -22.90
C GLN A 175 -8.44 -2.15 -22.00
N ASN A 176 -7.29 -2.68 -21.58
CA ASN A 176 -7.22 -3.79 -20.64
C ASN A 176 -7.55 -3.33 -19.22
N GLY A 177 -8.80 -2.98 -18.98
CA GLY A 177 -9.32 -2.48 -17.73
C GLY A 177 -10.44 -1.47 -17.91
N VAL A 178 -10.94 -0.95 -16.80
CA VAL A 178 -12.04 0.02 -16.72
C VAL A 178 -11.63 1.21 -15.88
N THR A 179 -11.83 2.41 -16.40
CA THR A 179 -11.63 3.64 -15.62
C THR A 179 -12.53 3.62 -14.39
N PRO A 180 -11.99 3.80 -13.17
CA PRO A 180 -12.77 3.84 -11.95
C PRO A 180 -13.82 4.96 -11.98
N MET A 181 -15.03 4.66 -11.54
CA MET A 181 -16.04 5.69 -11.28
C MET A 181 -15.85 6.30 -9.89
N THR A 182 -16.40 7.50 -9.67
CA THR A 182 -16.35 8.18 -8.36
C THR A 182 -17.46 7.75 -7.40
N LEU A 183 -18.40 6.93 -7.83
CA LEU A 183 -19.41 6.30 -6.98
C LEU A 183 -19.07 4.81 -6.82
N TRP A 184 -18.75 4.40 -5.59
CA TRP A 184 -18.46 3.01 -5.25
C TRP A 184 -19.60 2.42 -4.43
N THR A 185 -20.30 1.50 -5.03
CA THR A 185 -21.42 0.79 -4.40
C THR A 185 -20.92 -0.24 -3.39
N PHE A 186 -21.80 -0.66 -2.49
CA PHE A 186 -21.50 -1.73 -1.53
C PHE A 186 -21.13 -3.06 -2.20
N ASP A 187 -21.67 -3.35 -3.39
CA ASP A 187 -21.32 -4.55 -4.16
C ASP A 187 -19.87 -4.49 -4.66
N GLU A 188 -19.42 -3.31 -5.05
CA GLU A 188 -18.09 -3.11 -5.62
C GLU A 188 -16.99 -2.97 -4.58
N ALA A 189 -17.26 -2.29 -3.48
CA ALA A 189 -16.26 -1.95 -2.46
C ALA A 189 -16.54 -2.56 -1.08
N GLY A 190 -17.59 -3.36 -0.92
CA GLY A 190 -18.02 -3.87 0.37
C GLY A 190 -18.70 -2.79 1.23
N HIS A 191 -19.18 -3.19 2.39
CA HIS A 191 -19.86 -2.32 3.36
C HIS A 191 -19.48 -2.68 4.81
N ASN A 192 -19.85 -1.83 5.78
CA ASN A 192 -19.44 -1.97 7.18
C ASN A 192 -19.79 -3.34 7.80
N GLN A 193 -20.93 -3.95 7.45
CA GLN A 193 -21.30 -5.26 7.99
C GLN A 193 -20.41 -6.38 7.44
N ILE A 194 -19.98 -6.31 6.17
CA ILE A 194 -19.01 -7.25 5.60
C ILE A 194 -17.68 -7.10 6.34
N ALA A 195 -17.20 -5.88 6.57
CA ALA A 195 -15.96 -5.62 7.29
C ALA A 195 -15.97 -6.22 8.71
N THR A 196 -17.10 -6.06 9.43
CA THR A 196 -17.27 -6.65 10.76
C THR A 196 -17.29 -8.18 10.70
N ARG A 197 -17.89 -8.77 9.66
CA ARG A 197 -17.92 -10.23 9.45
C ARG A 197 -16.52 -10.74 9.11
N GLU A 198 -15.80 -10.11 8.18
CA GLU A 198 -14.41 -10.47 7.85
C GLU A 198 -13.53 -10.51 9.09
N LEU A 199 -13.63 -9.48 9.94
CA LEU A 199 -12.84 -9.44 11.16
C LEU A 199 -13.27 -10.53 12.16
N ARG A 200 -14.56 -10.76 12.30
CA ARG A 200 -15.09 -11.85 13.15
C ARG A 200 -14.66 -13.23 12.66
N ASP A 201 -14.59 -13.44 11.36
CA ASP A 201 -14.15 -14.71 10.77
C ASP A 201 -12.65 -14.96 11.04
N ILE A 202 -11.84 -13.89 11.10
CA ILE A 202 -10.42 -13.96 11.46
C ILE A 202 -10.23 -14.23 12.97
N PHE A 203 -11.02 -13.59 13.85
CA PHE A 203 -10.80 -13.62 15.30
C PHE A 203 -11.76 -14.53 16.06
N GLY A 204 -12.80 -15.06 15.43
CA GLY A 204 -13.88 -15.81 16.05
C GLY A 204 -14.89 -14.93 16.80
N LYS A 205 -14.64 -13.65 16.97
CA LYS A 205 -15.50 -12.68 17.67
C LYS A 205 -15.28 -11.24 17.18
N SER A 206 -16.21 -10.34 17.54
CA SER A 206 -16.10 -8.93 17.19
C SER A 206 -15.20 -8.21 18.20
N ILE A 207 -13.99 -7.82 17.79
CA ILE A 207 -12.97 -7.22 18.66
C ILE A 207 -12.63 -5.77 18.29
N PHE A 208 -13.19 -5.24 17.21
CA PHE A 208 -12.91 -3.89 16.75
C PHE A 208 -14.17 -3.22 16.22
N THR A 209 -14.34 -1.94 16.54
CA THR A 209 -15.50 -1.15 16.14
C THR A 209 -15.23 -0.52 14.75
N SER A 210 -16.17 -0.70 13.83
CA SER A 210 -16.17 -0.06 12.50
C SER A 210 -14.88 -0.26 11.68
N PRO A 211 -14.41 -1.52 11.45
CA PRO A 211 -13.32 -1.77 10.53
C PRO A 211 -13.73 -1.37 9.10
N LYS A 212 -12.77 -1.03 8.25
CA LYS A 212 -13.02 -0.88 6.81
C LYS A 212 -13.01 -2.25 6.14
N PRO A 213 -13.82 -2.49 5.08
CA PRO A 213 -13.79 -3.73 4.33
C PRO A 213 -12.46 -3.89 3.60
N THR A 214 -11.93 -5.11 3.54
CA THR A 214 -10.72 -5.41 2.77
C THR A 214 -10.89 -5.03 1.30
N LYS A 215 -12.06 -5.31 0.72
CA LYS A 215 -12.41 -4.98 -0.67
C LYS A 215 -12.36 -3.46 -0.98
N TYR A 216 -12.67 -2.60 0.00
CA TYR A 216 -12.56 -1.15 -0.14
C TYR A 216 -11.11 -0.69 -0.27
N ILE A 217 -10.24 -1.24 0.56
CA ILE A 217 -8.80 -0.93 0.51
C ILE A 217 -8.15 -1.54 -0.73
N LEU A 218 -8.55 -2.75 -1.13
CA LEU A 218 -8.09 -3.36 -2.39
C LEU A 218 -8.30 -2.44 -3.59
N ARG A 219 -9.45 -1.74 -3.66
CA ARG A 219 -9.68 -0.76 -4.74
C ARG A 219 -8.68 0.39 -4.71
N TYR A 220 -8.30 0.88 -3.53
CA TYR A 220 -7.25 1.90 -3.42
C TYR A 220 -5.93 1.40 -4.00
N LEU A 221 -5.53 0.18 -3.61
CA LEU A 221 -4.29 -0.43 -4.05
C LEU A 221 -4.28 -0.69 -5.56
N GLN A 222 -5.36 -1.24 -6.09
CA GLN A 222 -5.51 -1.50 -7.53
C GLN A 222 -5.40 -0.22 -8.37
N ILE A 223 -5.96 0.90 -7.89
CA ILE A 223 -5.98 2.18 -8.60
C ILE A 223 -4.67 2.93 -8.44
N GLY A 224 -4.09 2.92 -7.25
CA GLY A 224 -3.03 3.85 -6.84
C GLY A 224 -1.68 3.21 -6.59
N SER A 225 -1.49 1.89 -6.86
CA SER A 225 -0.19 1.25 -6.64
C SER A 225 0.19 0.23 -7.72
N ASN A 226 1.49 0.09 -7.94
CA ASN A 226 2.11 -0.92 -8.78
C ASN A 226 2.64 -2.10 -7.93
N ALA A 227 3.15 -3.14 -8.59
CA ALA A 227 3.52 -4.42 -7.98
C ALA A 227 4.58 -4.32 -6.85
N ASP A 228 5.48 -3.35 -6.90
CA ASP A 228 6.61 -3.22 -5.96
C ASP A 228 6.52 -1.98 -5.06
N ASP A 229 5.38 -1.28 -5.06
CA ASP A 229 5.21 -0.04 -4.32
C ASP A 229 5.15 -0.25 -2.80
N ILE A 230 5.49 0.82 -2.04
CA ILE A 230 5.37 0.86 -0.59
C ILE A 230 4.06 1.56 -0.21
N ILE A 231 3.25 0.88 0.57
CA ILE A 231 1.95 1.36 1.04
C ILE A 231 2.07 1.82 2.48
N LEU A 232 1.87 3.12 2.73
CA LEU A 232 1.90 3.70 4.06
C LEU A 232 0.48 3.99 4.55
N ASP A 233 0.08 3.40 5.66
CA ASP A 233 -1.15 3.72 6.38
C ASP A 233 -0.82 4.22 7.79
N PHE A 234 -0.94 5.53 8.01
CA PHE A 234 -0.57 6.17 9.27
C PHE A 234 -1.75 6.40 10.23
N PHE A 235 -2.88 5.77 9.96
CA PHE A 235 -4.03 5.57 10.85
C PHE A 235 -4.57 4.15 10.72
N SER A 236 -3.69 3.16 10.85
CA SER A 236 -3.94 1.78 10.41
C SER A 236 -5.07 1.05 11.14
N GLY A 237 -5.51 1.54 12.29
CA GLY A 237 -6.62 0.97 13.05
C GLY A 237 -6.44 -0.54 13.28
N SER A 238 -7.33 -1.33 12.69
CA SER A 238 -7.26 -2.80 12.73
C SER A 238 -6.37 -3.42 11.66
N ALA A 239 -5.50 -2.66 10.98
CA ALA A 239 -4.58 -3.09 9.94
C ALA A 239 -5.25 -3.74 8.70
N THR A 240 -6.38 -3.18 8.26
CA THR A 240 -7.06 -3.64 7.04
C THR A 240 -6.17 -3.48 5.81
N THR A 241 -5.37 -2.42 5.77
CA THR A 241 -4.47 -2.12 4.65
C THR A 241 -3.40 -3.19 4.50
N ALA A 242 -2.77 -3.64 5.58
CA ALA A 242 -1.79 -4.73 5.51
C ALA A 242 -2.44 -6.03 4.99
N HIS A 243 -3.65 -6.38 5.48
CA HIS A 243 -4.41 -7.52 4.96
C HIS A 243 -4.67 -7.40 3.45
N ALA A 244 -5.12 -6.23 3.00
CA ALA A 244 -5.38 -5.98 1.58
C ALA A 244 -4.12 -6.04 0.71
N VAL A 245 -2.96 -5.56 1.21
CA VAL A 245 -1.68 -5.65 0.49
C VAL A 245 -1.27 -7.12 0.30
N MET A 246 -1.31 -7.93 1.35
CA MET A 246 -0.98 -9.37 1.26
C MET A 246 -1.94 -10.10 0.31
N GLN A 247 -3.24 -9.78 0.37
CA GLN A 247 -4.25 -10.34 -0.51
C GLN A 247 -3.97 -10.00 -1.98
N LEU A 248 -3.71 -8.73 -2.28
CA LEU A 248 -3.43 -8.30 -3.66
C LEU A 248 -2.15 -8.91 -4.21
N ASN A 249 -1.08 -8.99 -3.39
CA ASN A 249 0.16 -9.64 -3.79
C ASN A 249 -0.06 -11.14 -4.13
N ALA A 250 -0.90 -11.83 -3.36
CA ALA A 250 -1.27 -13.23 -3.66
C ALA A 250 -2.08 -13.37 -4.95
N GLU A 251 -2.92 -12.37 -5.30
CA GLU A 251 -3.78 -12.37 -6.48
C GLU A 251 -3.05 -12.02 -7.78
N ASP A 252 -2.11 -11.05 -7.72
CA ASP A 252 -1.45 -10.50 -8.91
C ASP A 252 0.06 -10.81 -9.01
N GLY A 253 0.62 -11.52 -8.00
CA GLY A 253 2.04 -11.83 -7.94
C GLY A 253 2.93 -10.63 -7.62
N GLY A 254 2.37 -9.57 -7.06
CA GLY A 254 3.11 -8.38 -6.65
C GLY A 254 3.90 -8.58 -5.36
N HIS A 255 4.85 -7.67 -5.11
CA HIS A 255 5.72 -7.66 -3.92
C HIS A 255 5.59 -6.33 -3.16
N ARG A 256 4.37 -5.74 -3.15
CA ARG A 256 4.09 -4.51 -2.40
C ARG A 256 4.45 -4.70 -0.94
N LYS A 257 5.05 -3.67 -0.35
CA LYS A 257 5.38 -3.62 1.08
C LYS A 257 4.39 -2.70 1.79
N PHE A 258 4.16 -2.95 3.08
CA PHE A 258 3.30 -2.10 3.89
C PHE A 258 4.05 -1.52 5.09
N ILE A 259 3.70 -0.28 5.45
CA ILE A 259 4.12 0.39 6.67
C ILE A 259 2.85 0.85 7.40
N MET A 260 2.58 0.23 8.56
CA MET A 260 1.41 0.52 9.38
C MET A 260 1.81 1.34 10.59
N VAL A 261 1.22 2.52 10.77
CA VAL A 261 1.46 3.35 11.95
C VAL A 261 0.16 3.51 12.73
N GLN A 262 0.19 3.20 14.02
CA GLN A 262 -0.95 3.32 14.92
C GLN A 262 -0.49 3.77 16.31
N LEU A 263 -1.23 4.68 16.91
CA LEU A 263 -1.07 5.02 18.32
C LEU A 263 -1.56 3.83 19.17
N PRO A 264 -0.88 3.49 20.28
CA PRO A 264 -1.27 2.38 21.14
C PRO A 264 -2.44 2.77 22.06
N GLU A 265 -3.57 3.19 21.47
CA GLU A 265 -4.79 3.52 22.22
C GLU A 265 -5.28 2.32 23.00
N PRO A 266 -5.52 2.46 24.32
CA PRO A 266 -5.95 1.35 25.15
C PRO A 266 -7.35 0.87 24.76
N CYS A 267 -7.55 -0.43 24.77
CA CYS A 267 -8.88 -1.02 24.66
C CYS A 267 -9.66 -0.85 25.95
N ASP A 268 -10.96 -0.56 25.88
CA ASP A 268 -11.84 -0.53 27.04
C ASP A 268 -11.80 -1.90 27.75
N GLU A 269 -11.60 -1.92 29.06
CA GLU A 269 -11.50 -3.14 29.87
C GLU A 269 -12.75 -4.04 29.78
N LYS A 270 -13.92 -3.45 29.49
CA LYS A 270 -15.18 -4.17 29.29
C LYS A 270 -15.35 -4.71 27.87
N SER A 271 -14.49 -4.28 26.91
CA SER A 271 -14.58 -4.70 25.52
C SER A 271 -14.22 -6.18 25.33
N GLU A 272 -14.75 -6.76 24.26
CA GLU A 272 -14.38 -8.12 23.85
C GLU A 272 -12.91 -8.23 23.43
N ALA A 273 -12.31 -7.15 22.95
CA ALA A 273 -10.89 -7.06 22.64
C ALA A 273 -10.03 -7.24 23.90
N TYR A 274 -10.32 -6.48 24.95
CA TYR A 274 -9.58 -6.57 26.22
C TYR A 274 -9.73 -7.94 26.88
N LYS A 275 -10.94 -8.50 26.92
CA LYS A 275 -11.21 -9.86 27.40
C LYS A 275 -10.49 -10.95 26.60
N ALA A 276 -10.16 -10.66 25.32
CA ALA A 276 -9.37 -11.52 24.46
C ALA A 276 -7.86 -11.39 24.67
N GLY A 277 -7.41 -10.48 25.53
CA GLY A 277 -6.00 -10.24 25.83
C GLY A 277 -5.38 -9.08 25.07
N TYR A 278 -6.13 -8.38 24.20
CA TYR A 278 -5.62 -7.22 23.45
C TYR A 278 -5.77 -5.95 24.29
N LYS A 279 -4.66 -5.44 24.82
CA LYS A 279 -4.66 -4.27 25.70
C LYS A 279 -4.80 -2.94 24.95
N ASN A 280 -4.40 -2.90 23.70
CA ASN A 280 -4.46 -1.72 22.83
C ASN A 280 -4.74 -2.10 21.38
N ILE A 281 -5.06 -1.09 20.55
CA ILE A 281 -5.42 -1.26 19.15
C ILE A 281 -4.27 -1.87 18.32
N CYS A 282 -3.00 -1.54 18.63
CA CYS A 282 -1.86 -2.09 17.91
C CYS A 282 -1.76 -3.62 18.02
N GLU A 283 -2.12 -4.19 19.19
CA GLU A 283 -2.12 -5.64 19.37
C GLU A 283 -3.16 -6.33 18.47
N ILE A 284 -4.32 -5.70 18.28
CA ILE A 284 -5.36 -6.19 17.37
C ILE A 284 -4.83 -6.15 15.92
N GLY A 285 -4.20 -5.05 15.52
CA GLY A 285 -3.63 -4.89 14.17
C GLY A 285 -2.56 -5.93 13.87
N LYS A 286 -1.62 -6.13 14.78
CA LYS A 286 -0.56 -7.14 14.66
C LYS A 286 -1.12 -8.55 14.51
N GLU A 287 -2.11 -8.90 15.31
CA GLU A 287 -2.73 -10.22 15.26
C GLU A 287 -3.56 -10.42 13.98
N ARG A 288 -4.23 -9.36 13.49
CA ARG A 288 -4.90 -9.42 12.18
C ARG A 288 -3.91 -9.70 11.06
N ILE A 289 -2.76 -9.05 11.07
CA ILE A 289 -1.74 -9.28 10.03
C ILE A 289 -1.29 -10.73 10.02
N ARG A 290 -1.00 -11.32 11.20
CA ARG A 290 -0.58 -12.74 11.31
C ARG A 290 -1.66 -13.68 10.78
N ARG A 291 -2.87 -13.59 11.31
CA ARG A 291 -3.97 -14.51 10.94
C ARG A 291 -4.41 -14.35 9.49
N ALA A 292 -4.45 -13.10 8.98
CA ALA A 292 -4.76 -12.86 7.58
C ALA A 292 -3.66 -13.41 6.67
N GLY A 293 -2.39 -13.21 7.02
CA GLY A 293 -1.26 -13.77 6.28
C GLY A 293 -1.29 -15.29 6.21
N ASP A 294 -1.48 -15.96 7.35
CA ASP A 294 -1.59 -17.43 7.41
C ASP A 294 -2.76 -17.95 6.56
N LYS A 295 -3.92 -17.28 6.63
CA LYS A 295 -5.10 -17.62 5.84
C LYS A 295 -4.84 -17.47 4.34
N ILE A 296 -4.31 -16.34 3.91
CA ILE A 296 -4.01 -16.06 2.49
C ILE A 296 -2.99 -17.06 1.97
N LYS A 297 -1.94 -17.36 2.75
CA LYS A 297 -0.94 -18.37 2.35
C LYS A 297 -1.53 -19.78 2.20
N ALA A 298 -2.50 -20.13 3.04
CA ALA A 298 -3.22 -21.40 2.92
C ALA A 298 -4.15 -21.44 1.69
N GLU A 299 -4.77 -20.30 1.32
CA GLU A 299 -5.63 -20.16 0.14
C GLU A 299 -4.83 -20.09 -1.17
N HIS A 300 -3.58 -19.59 -1.12
CA HIS A 300 -2.68 -19.42 -2.27
C HIS A 300 -1.32 -20.11 -2.01
N PRO A 301 -1.25 -21.44 -1.91
CA PRO A 301 -0.05 -22.16 -1.50
C PRO A 301 1.14 -22.02 -2.46
N ASP A 302 0.86 -21.75 -3.74
CA ASP A 302 1.88 -21.59 -4.78
C ASP A 302 2.34 -20.12 -4.96
N ALA A 303 1.75 -19.17 -4.24
CA ALA A 303 2.15 -17.76 -4.33
C ALA A 303 3.44 -17.51 -3.55
N ASP A 304 4.37 -16.78 -4.18
CA ASP A 304 5.57 -16.23 -3.50
C ASP A 304 5.16 -15.03 -2.65
N LEU A 305 4.71 -15.32 -1.43
CA LEU A 305 4.10 -14.34 -0.53
C LEU A 305 4.92 -14.16 0.73
N ASP A 306 5.42 -12.94 0.94
CA ASP A 306 5.98 -12.52 2.22
C ASP A 306 4.83 -12.08 3.16
N ILE A 307 4.58 -12.86 4.21
CA ILE A 307 3.61 -12.56 5.28
C ILE A 307 4.28 -12.06 6.56
N GLY A 308 5.61 -11.93 6.54
CA GLY A 308 6.39 -11.44 7.67
C GLY A 308 6.26 -9.93 7.85
N PHE A 309 6.41 -9.48 9.10
CA PHE A 309 6.51 -8.05 9.40
C PHE A 309 7.34 -7.80 10.66
N ARG A 310 7.92 -6.63 10.76
CA ARG A 310 8.65 -6.15 11.94
C ARG A 310 7.78 -5.19 12.73
N VAL A 311 7.96 -5.20 14.04
CA VAL A 311 7.25 -4.31 14.95
C VAL A 311 8.25 -3.38 15.61
N PHE A 312 8.03 -2.08 15.44
CA PHE A 312 8.83 -1.04 16.08
C PHE A 312 7.94 -0.21 17.01
N ARG A 313 8.55 0.28 18.07
CA ARG A 313 7.95 1.27 18.96
C ARG A 313 8.83 2.50 18.97
N VAL A 314 8.22 3.67 18.76
CA VAL A 314 8.93 4.93 18.97
C VAL A 314 9.13 5.14 20.47
N ASP A 315 10.37 5.23 20.89
CA ASP A 315 10.78 5.42 22.27
C ASP A 315 11.82 6.54 22.36
N SER A 316 12.35 6.81 23.56
CA SER A 316 13.48 7.69 23.76
C SER A 316 14.76 7.11 23.13
N SER A 317 15.78 7.94 22.94
CA SER A 317 17.07 7.50 22.39
C SER A 317 17.66 6.32 23.22
N ASN A 318 18.48 5.49 22.57
CA ASN A 318 19.13 4.37 23.24
C ASN A 318 20.21 4.83 24.22
N MET A 319 20.69 6.06 24.04
CA MET A 319 21.75 6.64 24.86
C MET A 319 21.17 7.43 26.03
N ARG A 320 21.91 7.49 27.13
CA ARG A 320 21.60 8.37 28.26
C ARG A 320 21.81 9.81 27.84
N ASP A 321 21.00 10.73 28.40
CA ASP A 321 21.20 12.16 28.20
C ASP A 321 22.45 12.60 28.95
N VAL A 322 23.40 13.20 28.23
CA VAL A 322 24.67 13.68 28.77
C VAL A 322 24.69 15.20 29.12
N PHE A 323 23.50 15.80 29.28
CA PHE A 323 23.39 17.19 29.68
C PHE A 323 23.46 17.34 31.19
N TYR A 324 24.72 17.25 31.72
CA TYR A 324 24.99 17.61 33.11
C TYR A 324 25.55 19.04 33.17
N LYS A 325 25.08 19.84 34.14
CA LYS A 325 25.76 21.07 34.48
C LYS A 325 27.10 20.69 35.07
N PRO A 326 28.18 21.48 34.84
CA PRO A 326 29.51 21.19 35.40
C PRO A 326 29.52 20.95 36.93
N GLU A 327 28.58 21.55 37.63
CA GLU A 327 28.42 21.49 39.11
C GLU A 327 27.78 20.15 39.58
N GLU A 328 27.16 19.39 38.66
CA GLU A 328 26.48 18.11 38.93
C GLU A 328 27.39 16.90 38.64
N PHE A 329 28.62 17.14 38.11
CA PHE A 329 29.55 16.07 37.76
C PHE A 329 30.26 15.56 39.00
N THR A 330 30.03 14.27 39.33
CA THR A 330 30.76 13.56 40.39
C THR A 330 31.72 12.54 39.80
N GLN A 331 32.77 12.17 40.56
CA GLN A 331 33.78 11.19 40.11
C GLN A 331 33.15 9.79 39.83
N THR A 332 32.05 9.44 40.49
CA THR A 332 31.25 8.22 40.23
C THR A 332 30.57 8.30 38.87
N MET A 333 30.11 9.45 38.44
CA MET A 333 29.49 9.66 37.15
C MET A 333 30.46 9.52 35.96
N LEU A 334 31.76 9.76 36.20
CA LEU A 334 32.83 9.51 35.22
C LEU A 334 32.97 8.01 34.93
N GLY A 335 32.82 7.14 35.94
CA GLY A 335 32.81 5.68 35.77
C GLY A 335 31.55 5.17 35.06
N GLU A 336 30.39 5.81 35.33
CA GLU A 336 29.13 5.49 34.67
C GLU A 336 29.04 6.01 33.22
N ALA A 337 29.84 7.04 32.89
CA ALA A 337 29.91 7.60 31.52
C ALA A 337 30.60 6.65 30.53
N VAL A 338 31.30 5.62 30.99
CA VAL A 338 31.93 4.58 30.15
C VAL A 338 30.88 3.73 29.42
N SER A 339 29.66 3.59 29.99
CA SER A 339 28.55 2.96 29.27
C SER A 339 27.40 3.94 29.14
N ASN A 340 27.33 4.58 27.99
CA ASN A 340 26.30 5.58 27.68
C ASN A 340 24.96 4.97 27.27
N ILE A 341 24.86 3.64 27.13
CA ILE A 341 23.65 2.94 26.72
C ILE A 341 22.70 2.79 27.92
N LYS A 342 21.41 3.01 27.71
CA LYS A 342 20.37 2.79 28.73
C LYS A 342 20.26 1.30 29.08
N PRO A 343 20.08 0.93 30.35
CA PRO A 343 20.15 -0.46 30.81
C PRO A 343 18.97 -1.32 30.33
N ASP A 344 17.89 -0.70 29.85
CA ASP A 344 16.69 -1.36 29.35
C ASP A 344 16.72 -1.57 27.81
N ARG A 345 17.84 -1.27 27.15
CA ARG A 345 18.01 -1.45 25.70
C ARG A 345 18.58 -2.82 25.38
N THR A 346 18.01 -3.44 24.34
CA THR A 346 18.44 -4.72 23.78
C THR A 346 19.40 -4.52 22.62
N ASP A 347 20.12 -5.56 22.22
CA ASP A 347 20.98 -5.55 21.03
C ASP A 347 20.20 -5.18 19.78
N LEU A 348 18.93 -5.59 19.66
CA LEU A 348 18.08 -5.21 18.54
C LEU A 348 17.77 -3.71 18.52
N ASP A 349 17.56 -3.08 19.69
CA ASP A 349 17.35 -1.65 19.77
C ASP A 349 18.56 -0.88 19.26
N LEU A 350 19.76 -1.34 19.62
CA LEU A 350 21.02 -0.78 19.16
C LEU A 350 21.24 -1.03 17.67
N LEU A 351 21.02 -2.25 17.21
CA LEU A 351 21.17 -2.63 15.80
C LEU A 351 20.30 -1.77 14.89
N TYR A 352 19.01 -1.64 15.21
CA TYR A 352 18.10 -0.88 14.37
C TYR A 352 18.36 0.63 14.40
N ALA A 353 18.83 1.19 15.52
CA ALA A 353 19.32 2.56 15.55
C ALA A 353 20.54 2.74 14.63
N CYS A 354 21.51 1.82 14.71
CA CYS A 354 22.71 1.84 13.87
C CYS A 354 22.37 1.67 12.37
N LEU A 355 21.39 0.85 12.02
CA LEU A 355 20.92 0.73 10.62
C LEU A 355 20.45 2.08 10.08
N LEU A 356 19.64 2.81 10.86
CA LEU A 356 19.17 4.15 10.48
C LEU A 356 20.32 5.15 10.33
N ASP A 357 21.25 5.18 11.31
CA ASP A 357 22.41 6.08 11.29
C ASP A 357 23.41 5.79 10.16
N CYS A 358 23.49 4.51 9.77
CA CYS A 358 24.36 4.06 8.68
C CYS A 358 23.69 4.14 7.30
N GLY A 359 22.39 4.49 7.23
CA GLY A 359 21.63 4.52 5.99
C GLY A 359 21.37 3.12 5.41
N VAL A 360 21.40 2.08 6.24
CA VAL A 360 21.08 0.70 5.85
C VAL A 360 19.58 0.47 5.99
N PRO A 361 18.88 0.01 4.95
CA PRO A 361 17.43 -0.18 5.01
C PRO A 361 17.00 -1.18 6.08
N ILE A 362 16.06 -0.81 6.93
CA ILE A 362 15.60 -1.63 8.07
C ILE A 362 14.80 -2.89 7.67
N HIS A 363 14.42 -3.02 6.41
CA HIS A 363 13.68 -4.17 5.90
C HIS A 363 14.55 -5.33 5.42
N LEU A 364 15.89 -5.13 5.33
CA LEU A 364 16.83 -6.14 4.87
C LEU A 364 16.85 -7.37 5.78
N SER A 365 17.28 -8.51 5.25
CA SER A 365 17.40 -9.75 6.00
C SER A 365 18.34 -9.59 7.19
N HIS A 366 18.02 -10.23 8.32
CA HIS A 366 18.83 -10.19 9.52
C HIS A 366 18.98 -11.62 10.06
N THR A 367 20.21 -12.02 10.29
CA THR A 367 20.56 -13.30 10.91
C THR A 367 21.47 -13.06 12.10
N THR A 368 21.49 -14.00 13.03
CA THR A 368 22.38 -13.99 14.19
C THR A 368 23.20 -15.26 14.23
N THR A 369 24.48 -15.15 14.56
CA THR A 369 25.37 -16.27 14.83
C THR A 369 26.06 -16.06 16.17
N THR A 370 26.48 -17.15 16.81
CA THR A 370 27.22 -17.08 18.08
C THR A 370 28.63 -17.60 17.86
N VAL A 371 29.63 -16.82 18.22
CA VAL A 371 31.06 -17.19 18.19
C VAL A 371 31.67 -16.87 19.55
N ASP A 372 32.29 -17.84 20.18
CA ASP A 372 32.95 -17.73 21.49
C ASP A 372 32.05 -17.04 22.56
N GLY A 373 30.75 -17.34 22.53
CA GLY A 373 29.78 -16.80 23.46
C GLY A 373 29.23 -15.44 23.13
N CYS A 374 29.75 -14.74 22.10
CA CYS A 374 29.28 -13.43 21.64
C CYS A 374 28.27 -13.59 20.52
N THR A 375 27.24 -12.70 20.51
CA THR A 375 26.21 -12.65 19.48
C THR A 375 26.65 -11.72 18.36
N ILE A 376 26.75 -12.25 17.15
CA ILE A 376 27.06 -11.48 15.95
C ILE A 376 25.76 -11.31 15.15
N HIS A 377 25.36 -10.07 14.93
CA HIS A 377 24.28 -9.70 14.04
C HIS A 377 24.80 -9.48 12.62
N ASN A 378 24.20 -10.13 11.63
CA ASN A 378 24.54 -9.96 10.23
C ASN A 378 23.30 -9.50 9.46
N VAL A 379 23.39 -8.35 8.81
CA VAL A 379 22.32 -7.76 8.00
C VAL A 379 22.74 -7.81 6.55
N ASP A 380 21.87 -8.41 5.72
CA ASP A 380 22.01 -8.51 4.27
C ASP A 380 23.40 -9.05 3.82
N ASN A 381 23.78 -10.19 4.40
CA ASN A 381 25.05 -10.88 4.08
C ASN A 381 26.28 -9.97 4.12
N GLY A 382 26.38 -9.13 5.16
CA GLY A 382 27.53 -8.26 5.39
C GLY A 382 27.37 -6.80 4.98
N ALA A 383 26.17 -6.34 4.61
CA ALA A 383 25.93 -4.90 4.45
C ALA A 383 26.21 -4.15 5.76
N LEU A 384 25.87 -4.76 6.90
CA LEU A 384 26.27 -4.35 8.22
C LEU A 384 26.37 -5.56 9.13
N MET A 385 27.48 -5.66 9.87
CA MET A 385 27.61 -6.61 10.98
C MET A 385 27.77 -5.87 12.30
N ALA A 386 27.28 -6.43 13.41
CA ALA A 386 27.40 -5.81 14.71
C ALA A 386 27.59 -6.87 15.82
N CYS A 387 28.34 -6.50 16.84
CA CYS A 387 28.45 -7.26 18.08
C CYS A 387 28.41 -6.26 19.26
N PHE A 388 27.40 -6.42 20.14
CA PHE A 388 27.16 -5.50 21.25
C PHE A 388 27.47 -6.12 22.62
N ASP A 389 28.09 -7.30 22.63
CA ASP A 389 28.54 -7.95 23.87
C ASP A 389 29.63 -7.15 24.60
N GLU A 390 29.66 -7.27 25.91
CA GLU A 390 30.77 -6.81 26.72
C GLU A 390 31.94 -7.79 26.61
N HIS A 391 33.20 -7.32 26.46
CA HIS A 391 34.38 -8.15 26.34
C HIS A 391 34.43 -9.07 25.10
N ILE A 392 34.59 -8.47 23.95
CA ILE A 392 34.67 -9.20 22.68
C ILE A 392 36.09 -9.77 22.46
N PRO A 393 36.28 -11.12 22.39
CA PRO A 393 37.54 -11.73 22.09
C PRO A 393 38.06 -11.44 20.68
N ASN A 394 39.40 -11.46 20.49
CA ASN A 394 39.99 -11.27 19.15
C ASN A 394 39.57 -12.31 18.13
N SER A 395 39.17 -13.52 18.56
CA SER A 395 38.62 -14.56 17.69
C SER A 395 37.29 -14.12 17.03
N VAL A 396 36.40 -13.45 17.77
CA VAL A 396 35.14 -12.89 17.26
C VAL A 396 35.41 -11.77 16.27
N ILE A 397 36.34 -10.87 16.59
CA ILE A 397 36.74 -9.76 15.71
C ILE A 397 37.29 -10.30 14.38
N ARG A 398 38.16 -11.33 14.43
CA ARG A 398 38.69 -11.99 13.24
C ARG A 398 37.64 -12.75 12.45
N ALA A 399 36.67 -13.39 13.12
CA ALA A 399 35.56 -14.07 12.47
C ALA A 399 34.69 -13.05 11.67
N ILE A 400 34.38 -11.92 12.27
CA ILE A 400 33.65 -10.84 11.58
C ILE A 400 34.48 -10.28 10.41
N ALA A 401 35.77 -10.01 10.62
CA ALA A 401 36.63 -9.47 9.57
C ALA A 401 36.82 -10.45 8.39
N ALA A 402 36.78 -11.77 8.64
CA ALA A 402 36.85 -12.78 7.59
C ALA A 402 35.61 -12.78 6.65
N GLU A 403 34.47 -12.36 7.14
CA GLU A 403 33.23 -12.18 6.32
C GLU A 403 33.28 -10.91 5.45
N ALA A 404 34.28 -10.06 5.62
CA ALA A 404 34.50 -8.82 4.87
C ALA A 404 33.25 -7.93 4.74
N PRO A 405 32.58 -7.54 5.85
CA PRO A 405 31.38 -6.71 5.80
C PRO A 405 31.69 -5.30 5.29
N LEU A 406 30.68 -4.61 4.71
CA LEU A 406 30.84 -3.22 4.32
C LEU A 406 30.98 -2.29 5.53
N GLN A 407 30.27 -2.61 6.61
CA GLN A 407 30.34 -1.87 7.87
C GLN A 407 30.30 -2.83 9.04
N VAL A 408 31.04 -2.51 10.10
CA VAL A 408 30.98 -3.24 11.37
C VAL A 408 30.80 -2.26 12.54
N ILE A 409 30.00 -2.64 13.52
CA ILE A 409 29.70 -1.82 14.69
C ILE A 409 29.99 -2.64 15.96
N PHE A 410 30.75 -2.02 16.86
CA PHE A 410 31.00 -2.53 18.19
C PHE A 410 30.50 -1.54 19.25
N ARG A 411 30.30 -2.04 20.45
CA ARG A 411 30.02 -1.23 21.62
C ARG A 411 31.34 -0.71 22.23
N ASP A 412 31.39 0.55 22.66
CA ASP A 412 32.60 1.13 23.27
C ASP A 412 33.04 0.36 24.51
N SER A 413 32.10 0.00 25.37
CA SER A 413 32.33 -0.80 26.57
C SER A 413 32.78 -2.25 26.31
N ALA A 414 32.79 -2.71 25.06
CA ALA A 414 33.33 -4.03 24.68
C ALA A 414 34.84 -4.12 24.79
N PHE A 415 35.52 -2.97 24.84
CA PHE A 415 36.97 -2.86 24.86
C PHE A 415 37.48 -2.40 26.24
N ALA A 416 38.38 -3.16 26.84
CA ALA A 416 38.92 -2.85 28.16
C ALA A 416 39.87 -1.62 28.15
N ALA A 417 40.48 -1.32 27.00
CA ALA A 417 41.43 -0.22 26.82
C ALA A 417 41.43 0.32 25.38
N ASP A 418 41.89 1.53 25.19
CA ASP A 418 42.05 2.12 23.84
C ASP A 418 43.00 1.32 22.95
N ALA A 419 43.95 0.60 23.53
CA ALA A 419 44.83 -0.33 22.82
C ALA A 419 44.04 -1.44 22.11
N ASP A 420 42.94 -1.90 22.69
CA ASP A 420 42.09 -2.94 22.08
C ASP A 420 41.34 -2.38 20.86
N LYS A 421 40.89 -1.13 20.92
CA LYS A 421 40.24 -0.44 19.76
C LYS A 421 41.23 -0.27 18.60
N ILE A 422 42.50 0.06 18.89
CA ILE A 422 43.55 0.18 17.89
C ILE A 422 43.79 -1.20 17.26
N ASN A 423 43.87 -2.25 18.08
CA ASN A 423 44.07 -3.64 17.61
C ASN A 423 42.91 -4.09 16.68
N VAL A 424 41.67 -3.77 17.01
CA VAL A 424 40.50 -4.01 16.12
C VAL A 424 40.70 -3.36 14.75
N THR A 425 41.06 -2.07 14.76
CA THR A 425 41.32 -1.33 13.53
C THR A 425 42.42 -1.95 12.69
N GLU A 426 43.50 -2.41 13.31
CA GLU A 426 44.60 -3.07 12.62
C GLU A 426 44.22 -4.49 12.09
N ILE A 427 43.37 -5.24 12.82
CA ILE A 427 42.83 -6.51 12.34
C ILE A 427 42.02 -6.30 11.07
N PHE A 428 41.12 -5.32 11.05
CA PHE A 428 40.30 -5.02 9.87
C PHE A 428 41.15 -4.48 8.71
N LYS A 429 42.12 -3.60 8.94
CA LYS A 429 43.05 -3.15 7.89
C LYS A 429 43.80 -4.32 7.20
N ASN A 430 44.12 -5.35 7.96
CA ASN A 430 44.84 -6.51 7.42
C ASN A 430 43.94 -7.54 6.76
N LEU A 431 42.74 -7.79 7.28
CA LEU A 431 41.82 -8.84 6.82
C LEU A 431 40.71 -8.34 5.90
N SER A 432 40.25 -7.12 6.12
CA SER A 432 39.14 -6.51 5.35
C SER A 432 39.32 -4.99 5.29
N PRO A 433 40.24 -4.47 4.48
CA PRO A 433 40.64 -3.06 4.46
C PRO A 433 39.51 -2.11 4.02
N ASP A 434 38.51 -2.60 3.30
CA ASP A 434 37.36 -1.82 2.83
C ASP A 434 36.24 -1.71 3.86
N THR A 435 36.30 -2.49 4.96
CA THR A 435 35.28 -2.44 6.04
C THR A 435 35.38 -1.15 6.85
N LYS A 436 34.26 -0.46 6.98
CA LYS A 436 34.13 0.70 7.87
C LYS A 436 33.85 0.23 9.30
N VAL A 437 34.82 0.43 10.19
CA VAL A 437 34.69 0.11 11.62
C VAL A 437 34.13 1.30 12.38
N ARG A 438 33.08 1.08 13.17
CA ARG A 438 32.45 2.08 14.03
C ARG A 438 32.32 1.55 15.46
N VAL A 439 32.33 2.47 16.42
CA VAL A 439 32.09 2.19 17.85
C VAL A 439 30.99 3.12 18.33
N ILE A 440 30.05 2.62 19.14
CA ILE A 440 28.90 3.35 19.72
C ILE A 440 28.96 3.35 21.23
#